data_82be9f08c3896e1f718f1a602e3e5e83
#
_entry.id   82be9f08c3896e1f718f1a602e3e5e83
#
_cell.length_a   1.000
_cell.length_b   1.000
_cell.length_c   1.000
_cell.angle_alpha   90.00
_cell.angle_beta   90.00
_cell.angle_gamma   90.00
#
_symmetry.space_group_name_H-M   'P 1'
#
loop_
_entity.id
_entity.type
_entity.pdbx_description
1 polymer ?
#
loop_
_entity_poly.entity_id
_entity_poly.type
_entity_poly.pdbx_seq_one_letter_code
_entity_poly.pdbx_strand_id
1 'polypeptide(L)'
;VLARQHYLTARGRFAKYPVEIEVVSRFRTPAQMKKALAGVEDGSVDLLIGTHRLLQKDVRFKDLGLLVVDEEQRFGVTHKERLKEISKQVDVLTLSATPIPRTLNMALSGIRDMSAIEEPPASRQPVQTYVLEHDWSVLADAMRRELERGGQVYYLHNRVDTIQRTAARIKEMLGGSVEVAVGHGKMSQEELSDVMTR
;
A
#
# COMPACT_ATOMS: atom_id res chain seq x y z
N VAL A 1 5.00 -0.74 -2.82
CA VAL A 1 3.93 -1.60 -3.36
C VAL A 1 2.65 -0.78 -3.59
N LEU A 2 2.02 -0.18 -2.57
CA LEU A 2 0.74 0.52 -2.68
C LEU A 2 0.74 1.65 -3.72
N ALA A 3 1.75 2.53 -3.73
CA ALA A 3 1.84 3.61 -4.72
C ALA A 3 1.89 3.08 -6.17
N ARG A 4 2.59 1.95 -6.42
CA ARG A 4 2.60 1.30 -7.74
C ARG A 4 1.23 0.73 -8.10
N GLN A 5 0.53 0.15 -7.14
CA GLN A 5 -0.82 -0.38 -7.35
C GLN A 5 -1.80 0.74 -7.73
N HIS A 6 -1.79 1.85 -7.00
CA HIS A 6 -2.59 3.02 -7.34
C HIS A 6 -2.24 3.57 -8.73
N TYR A 7 -0.95 3.64 -9.08
CA TYR A 7 -0.50 4.08 -10.40
C TYR A 7 -1.06 3.18 -11.53
N LEU A 8 -0.96 1.85 -11.39
CA LEU A 8 -1.47 0.92 -12.39
C LEU A 8 -3.00 1.01 -12.51
N THR A 9 -3.71 1.12 -11.40
CA THR A 9 -5.17 1.31 -11.38
C THR A 9 -5.58 2.62 -12.07
N ALA A 10 -4.91 3.71 -11.74
CA ALA A 10 -5.18 5.01 -12.35
C ALA A 10 -4.90 4.98 -13.86
N ARG A 11 -3.77 4.45 -14.30
CA ARG A 11 -3.46 4.28 -15.73
C ARG A 11 -4.52 3.47 -16.47
N GLY A 12 -5.00 2.40 -15.88
CA GLY A 12 -6.06 1.59 -16.49
C GLY A 12 -7.37 2.35 -16.61
N ARG A 13 -7.76 3.11 -15.59
CA ARG A 13 -9.00 3.89 -15.58
C ARG A 13 -8.97 5.09 -16.52
N PHE A 14 -7.84 5.76 -16.61
CA PHE A 14 -7.64 6.93 -17.46
C PHE A 14 -7.07 6.61 -18.85
N ALA A 15 -6.95 5.33 -19.24
CA ALA A 15 -6.33 4.91 -20.49
C ALA A 15 -6.96 5.53 -21.77
N LYS A 16 -8.22 5.98 -21.71
CA LYS A 16 -8.95 6.61 -22.81
C LYS A 16 -8.96 8.13 -22.75
N TYR A 17 -8.31 8.73 -21.77
CA TYR A 17 -8.29 10.17 -21.53
C TYR A 17 -6.85 10.71 -21.66
N PRO A 18 -6.66 11.95 -22.12
CA PRO A 18 -5.35 12.58 -22.23
C PRO A 18 -4.87 13.04 -20.83
N VAL A 19 -4.70 12.11 -19.90
CA VAL A 19 -4.25 12.37 -18.52
C VAL A 19 -2.85 11.81 -18.35
N GLU A 20 -1.89 12.68 -18.07
CA GLU A 20 -0.52 12.28 -17.78
C GLU A 20 -0.37 11.93 -16.29
N ILE A 21 0.01 10.68 -16.03
CA ILE A 21 0.09 10.12 -14.69
C ILE A 21 1.52 9.71 -14.37
N GLU A 22 2.07 10.24 -13.30
CA GLU A 22 3.42 9.89 -12.83
C GLU A 22 3.40 9.35 -11.39
N VAL A 23 4.44 8.56 -11.08
CA VAL A 23 4.63 8.01 -9.72
C VAL A 23 6.00 8.38 -9.17
N VAL A 24 6.01 8.87 -7.95
CA VAL A 24 7.23 9.19 -7.20
C VAL A 24 7.36 8.24 -6.02
N SER A 25 8.33 7.33 -6.10
CA SER A 25 8.61 6.34 -5.07
C SER A 25 10.10 5.99 -5.04
N ARG A 26 10.54 5.35 -3.98
CA ARG A 26 11.93 4.88 -3.82
C ARG A 26 12.39 3.87 -4.89
N PHE A 27 11.47 3.32 -5.67
CA PHE A 27 11.77 2.38 -6.76
C PHE A 27 12.00 3.08 -8.12
N ARG A 28 11.92 4.41 -8.16
CA ARG A 28 12.23 5.20 -9.36
C ARG A 28 13.68 5.65 -9.33
N THR A 29 14.32 5.67 -10.50
CA THR A 29 15.67 6.22 -10.64
C THR A 29 15.67 7.74 -10.37
N PRO A 30 16.80 8.32 -9.95
CA PRO A 30 16.89 9.78 -9.76
C PRO A 30 16.49 10.57 -11.01
N ALA A 31 16.85 10.10 -12.21
CA ALA A 31 16.50 10.75 -13.47
C ALA A 31 14.98 10.73 -13.72
N GLN A 32 14.33 9.59 -13.50
CA GLN A 32 12.87 9.46 -13.61
C GLN A 32 12.14 10.35 -12.58
N MET A 33 12.65 10.39 -11.36
CA MET A 33 12.09 11.23 -10.31
C MET A 33 12.20 12.71 -10.67
N LYS A 34 13.37 13.15 -11.16
CA LYS A 34 13.59 14.53 -11.60
C LYS A 34 12.64 14.91 -12.73
N LYS A 35 12.45 14.03 -13.73
CA LYS A 35 11.51 14.24 -14.83
C LYS A 35 10.07 14.39 -14.33
N ALA A 36 9.61 13.50 -13.46
CA ALA A 36 8.26 13.55 -12.90
C ALA A 36 8.02 14.86 -12.11
N LEU A 37 8.98 15.28 -11.29
CA LEU A 37 8.87 16.53 -10.52
C LEU A 37 8.89 17.78 -11.40
N ALA A 38 9.70 17.80 -12.47
CA ALA A 38 9.67 18.88 -13.45
C ALA A 38 8.31 18.98 -14.15
N GLY A 39 7.71 17.84 -14.53
CA GLY A 39 6.38 17.80 -15.13
C GLY A 39 5.26 18.26 -14.19
N VAL A 40 5.42 18.08 -12.90
CA VAL A 40 4.49 18.63 -11.89
C VAL A 40 4.63 20.15 -11.76
N GLU A 41 5.87 20.66 -11.80
CA GLU A 41 6.16 22.09 -11.70
C GLU A 41 5.74 22.87 -12.95
N ASP A 42 5.89 22.30 -14.14
CA ASP A 42 5.45 22.92 -15.40
C ASP A 42 3.97 22.67 -15.73
N GLY A 43 3.33 21.72 -15.06
CA GLY A 43 1.92 21.35 -15.21
C GLY A 43 1.63 20.40 -16.37
N SER A 44 2.63 19.69 -16.88
CA SER A 44 2.45 18.63 -17.86
C SER A 44 2.03 17.30 -17.25
N VAL A 45 2.13 17.14 -15.93
CA VAL A 45 1.63 15.99 -15.15
C VAL A 45 0.34 16.36 -14.47
N ASP A 46 -0.74 15.64 -14.78
CA ASP A 46 -2.08 15.86 -14.23
C ASP A 46 -2.31 15.13 -12.92
N LEU A 47 -1.76 13.93 -12.78
CA LEU A 47 -1.93 13.10 -11.59
C LEU A 47 -0.57 12.59 -11.08
N LEU A 48 -0.18 13.02 -9.90
CA LEU A 48 1.02 12.54 -9.24
C LEU A 48 0.69 11.59 -8.09
N ILE A 49 1.22 10.39 -8.14
CA ILE A 49 1.03 9.37 -7.11
C ILE A 49 2.37 9.13 -6.39
N GLY A 50 2.34 9.04 -5.07
CA GLY A 50 3.55 8.76 -4.33
C GLY A 50 3.34 8.48 -2.85
N THR A 51 4.43 8.33 -2.13
CA THR A 51 4.45 8.17 -0.68
C THR A 51 4.71 9.54 -0.01
N HIS A 52 5.10 9.52 1.27
CA HIS A 52 5.54 10.74 1.99
C HIS A 52 6.60 11.58 1.24
N ARG A 53 7.22 11.05 0.19
CA ARG A 53 8.14 11.79 -0.69
C ARG A 53 7.46 13.00 -1.34
N LEU A 54 6.16 12.95 -1.58
CA LEU A 54 5.38 14.07 -2.16
C LEU A 54 5.29 15.28 -1.23
N LEU A 55 5.57 15.10 0.05
CA LEU A 55 5.51 16.16 1.07
C LEU A 55 6.84 16.88 1.26
N GLN A 56 7.89 16.51 0.51
CA GLN A 56 9.17 17.19 0.59
C GLN A 56 9.13 18.57 -0.08
N LYS A 57 10.00 19.47 0.37
CA LYS A 57 10.00 20.90 -0.05
C LYS A 57 10.34 21.13 -1.53
N ASP A 58 11.00 20.16 -2.15
CA ASP A 58 11.38 20.20 -3.57
C ASP A 58 10.24 19.80 -4.51
N VAL A 59 9.12 19.34 -3.99
CA VAL A 59 7.90 19.08 -4.77
C VAL A 59 7.08 20.36 -4.86
N ARG A 60 7.01 20.91 -6.05
CA ARG A 60 6.29 22.16 -6.35
C ARG A 60 5.17 21.85 -7.33
N PHE A 61 3.94 22.11 -6.92
CA PHE A 61 2.78 21.96 -7.76
C PHE A 61 2.50 23.30 -8.46
N LYS A 62 2.27 23.28 -9.77
CA LYS A 62 1.88 24.47 -10.52
C LYS A 62 0.50 24.96 -10.11
N ASP A 63 -0.46 24.03 -10.08
CA ASP A 63 -1.85 24.33 -9.72
C ASP A 63 -2.49 23.05 -9.16
N LEU A 64 -2.44 22.87 -7.85
CA LEU A 64 -2.98 21.70 -7.18
C LEU A 64 -4.45 21.92 -6.82
N GLY A 65 -5.37 21.18 -7.44
CA GLY A 65 -6.82 21.26 -7.17
C GLY A 65 -7.32 20.23 -6.17
N LEU A 66 -6.76 19.03 -6.15
CA LEU A 66 -7.21 17.95 -5.27
C LEU A 66 -6.04 17.21 -4.61
N LEU A 67 -6.11 17.03 -3.32
CA LEU A 67 -5.19 16.21 -2.53
C LEU A 67 -5.93 14.97 -1.99
N VAL A 68 -5.47 13.78 -2.37
CA VAL A 68 -5.99 12.51 -1.84
C VAL A 68 -4.97 11.92 -0.87
N VAL A 69 -5.38 11.66 0.36
CA VAL A 69 -4.55 11.09 1.42
C VAL A 69 -5.11 9.75 1.86
N ASP A 70 -4.36 8.69 1.58
CA ASP A 70 -4.69 7.34 2.04
C ASP A 70 -3.90 7.00 3.30
N GLU A 71 -4.57 6.37 4.28
CA GLU A 71 -3.96 5.93 5.55
C GLU A 71 -3.25 7.08 6.32
N GLU A 72 -3.89 8.24 6.49
CA GLU A 72 -3.35 9.44 7.17
C GLU A 72 -2.72 9.13 8.53
N GLN A 73 -3.20 8.11 9.25
CA GLN A 73 -2.67 7.71 10.55
C GLN A 73 -1.21 7.27 10.51
N ARG A 74 -0.70 6.85 9.36
CA ARG A 74 0.70 6.43 9.16
C ARG A 74 1.69 7.58 9.03
N PHE A 75 1.21 8.81 8.90
CA PHE A 75 2.06 9.99 8.80
C PHE A 75 2.52 10.49 10.16
N GLY A 76 3.81 10.80 10.27
CA GLY A 76 4.39 11.48 11.43
C GLY A 76 3.97 12.95 11.53
N VAL A 77 4.31 13.59 12.64
CA VAL A 77 3.91 14.97 12.96
C VAL A 77 4.31 15.97 11.86
N THR A 78 5.55 15.93 11.43
CA THR A 78 6.09 16.84 10.38
C THR A 78 5.35 16.70 9.05
N HIS A 79 5.00 15.48 8.67
CA HIS A 79 4.22 15.24 7.44
C HIS A 79 2.80 15.78 7.57
N LYS A 80 2.18 15.65 8.74
CA LYS A 80 0.85 16.19 9.01
C LYS A 80 0.82 17.73 8.99
N GLU A 81 1.87 18.38 9.47
CA GLU A 81 2.00 19.84 9.37
C GLU A 81 2.11 20.28 7.90
N ARG A 82 2.92 19.58 7.12
CA ARG A 82 3.05 19.89 5.68
C ARG A 82 1.74 19.62 4.91
N LEU A 83 1.03 18.56 5.23
CA LEU A 83 -0.31 18.29 4.67
C LEU A 83 -1.26 19.44 4.97
N LYS A 84 -1.27 19.97 6.20
CA LYS A 84 -2.10 21.12 6.57
C LYS A 84 -1.74 22.40 5.80
N GLU A 85 -0.47 22.62 5.51
CA GLU A 85 -0.05 23.76 4.69
C GLU A 85 -0.58 23.66 3.26
N ILE A 86 -0.43 22.49 2.64
CA ILE A 86 -0.88 22.24 1.27
C ILE A 86 -2.41 22.29 1.19
N SER A 87 -3.11 21.79 2.20
CA SER A 87 -4.59 21.67 2.21
C SER A 87 -5.34 23.00 2.42
N LYS A 88 -4.66 24.12 2.66
CA LYS A 88 -5.33 25.41 2.92
C LYS A 88 -6.12 25.96 1.74
N GLN A 89 -5.75 25.60 0.51
CA GLN A 89 -6.31 26.13 -0.73
C GLN A 89 -6.69 25.04 -1.73
N VAL A 90 -6.85 23.81 -1.25
CA VAL A 90 -6.99 22.61 -2.09
C VAL A 90 -8.10 21.74 -1.50
N ASP A 91 -8.93 21.16 -2.34
CA ASP A 91 -9.87 20.13 -1.89
C ASP A 91 -9.11 18.90 -1.38
N VAL A 92 -9.55 18.35 -0.25
CA VAL A 92 -8.88 17.23 0.40
C VAL A 92 -9.82 16.06 0.62
N LEU A 93 -9.48 14.92 0.03
CA LEU A 93 -10.12 13.64 0.29
C LEU A 93 -9.21 12.76 1.15
N THR A 94 -9.64 12.43 2.34
CA THR A 94 -8.92 11.50 3.23
C THR A 94 -9.61 10.15 3.26
N LEU A 95 -8.86 9.09 3.02
CA LEU A 95 -9.33 7.70 3.06
C LEU A 95 -8.73 6.98 4.27
N SER A 96 -9.54 6.17 4.94
CA SER A 96 -9.06 5.33 6.03
C SER A 96 -9.94 4.09 6.19
N ALA A 97 -9.32 2.93 6.39
CA ALA A 97 -10.02 1.70 6.73
C ALA A 97 -10.34 1.60 8.23
N THR A 98 -9.67 2.41 9.07
CA THR A 98 -9.87 2.44 10.51
C THR A 98 -10.33 3.83 10.94
N PRO A 99 -11.48 3.98 11.61
CA PRO A 99 -11.94 5.28 12.08
C PRO A 99 -10.93 5.83 13.10
N ILE A 100 -10.32 6.97 12.75
CA ILE A 100 -9.41 7.67 13.65
C ILE A 100 -10.26 8.57 14.54
N PRO A 101 -10.12 8.52 15.88
CA PRO A 101 -10.94 9.32 16.80
C PRO A 101 -10.97 10.81 16.47
N ARG A 102 -9.82 11.37 16.03
CA ARG A 102 -9.72 12.78 15.67
C ARG A 102 -10.47 13.13 14.38
N THR A 103 -10.32 12.32 13.33
CA THR A 103 -11.01 12.52 12.05
C THR A 103 -12.51 12.33 12.22
N LEU A 104 -12.90 11.33 13.02
CA LEU A 104 -14.28 11.09 13.39
C LEU A 104 -14.87 12.26 14.18
N ASN A 105 -14.16 12.81 15.17
CA ASN A 105 -14.60 13.99 15.92
C ASN A 105 -14.75 15.23 15.02
N MET A 106 -13.88 15.42 14.05
CA MET A 106 -13.99 16.54 13.09
C MET A 106 -15.20 16.38 12.17
N ALA A 107 -15.55 15.16 11.79
CA ALA A 107 -16.74 14.86 11.03
C ALA A 107 -18.02 15.05 11.88
N LEU A 108 -18.03 14.52 13.09
CA LEU A 108 -19.16 14.67 14.02
C LEU A 108 -19.41 16.15 14.44
N SER A 109 -18.36 16.99 14.44
CA SER A 109 -18.49 18.43 14.70
C SER A 109 -18.87 19.26 13.46
N GLY A 110 -19.14 18.64 12.32
CA GLY A 110 -19.52 19.33 11.08
C GLY A 110 -18.40 20.09 10.38
N ILE A 111 -17.14 19.90 10.80
CA ILE A 111 -15.97 20.55 10.20
C ILE A 111 -15.56 19.87 8.88
N ARG A 112 -15.90 18.60 8.70
CA ARG A 112 -15.66 17.80 7.49
C ARG A 112 -16.85 16.93 7.18
N ASP A 113 -17.20 16.85 5.91
CA ASP A 113 -18.13 15.84 5.42
C ASP A 113 -17.54 14.44 5.55
N MET A 114 -18.37 13.46 5.86
CA MET A 114 -17.97 12.07 5.98
C MET A 114 -18.91 11.16 5.21
N SER A 115 -18.34 10.26 4.44
CA SER A 115 -19.05 9.16 3.80
C SER A 115 -18.51 7.83 4.30
N ALA A 116 -19.40 6.91 4.66
CA ALA A 116 -19.04 5.54 5.04
C ALA A 116 -19.38 4.58 3.90
N ILE A 117 -18.43 3.72 3.53
CA ILE A 117 -18.66 2.61 2.60
C ILE A 117 -18.89 1.38 3.47
N GLU A 118 -20.15 0.98 3.59
CA GLU A 118 -20.56 -0.12 4.48
C GLU A 118 -20.57 -1.47 3.77
N GLU A 119 -20.79 -1.48 2.47
CA GLU A 119 -20.87 -2.70 1.69
C GLU A 119 -19.52 -3.03 1.02
N PRO A 120 -19.00 -4.24 1.21
CA PRO A 120 -17.81 -4.69 0.49
C PRO A 120 -18.14 -4.90 -1.01
N PRO A 121 -17.13 -4.90 -1.91
CA PRO A 121 -17.35 -5.28 -3.30
C PRO A 121 -17.98 -6.67 -3.40
N ALA A 122 -18.91 -6.87 -4.35
CA ALA A 122 -19.68 -8.09 -4.53
C ALA A 122 -18.80 -9.36 -4.69
N SER A 123 -17.58 -9.21 -5.17
CA SER A 123 -16.62 -10.31 -5.34
C SER A 123 -15.83 -10.65 -4.06
N ARG A 124 -15.95 -9.86 -2.99
CA ARG A 124 -15.22 -10.08 -1.75
C ARG A 124 -15.98 -11.03 -0.83
N GLN A 125 -15.51 -12.24 -0.70
CA GLN A 125 -16.00 -13.15 0.32
C GLN A 125 -15.36 -12.86 1.68
N PRO A 126 -16.11 -13.02 2.80
CA PRO A 126 -15.56 -12.84 4.13
C PRO A 126 -14.47 -13.89 4.41
N VAL A 127 -13.39 -13.44 5.07
CA VAL A 127 -12.32 -14.34 5.52
C VAL A 127 -12.77 -15.07 6.76
N GLN A 128 -12.77 -16.41 6.71
CA GLN A 128 -13.01 -17.23 7.91
C GLN A 128 -11.75 -17.21 8.78
N THR A 129 -11.90 -16.69 9.98
CA THR A 129 -10.79 -16.56 10.95
C THR A 129 -10.91 -17.61 12.02
N TYR A 130 -9.83 -18.36 12.27
CA TYR A 130 -9.73 -19.34 13.33
C TYR A 130 -8.62 -18.94 14.30
N VAL A 131 -8.90 -19.01 15.60
CA VAL A 131 -7.92 -18.83 16.67
C VAL A 131 -7.71 -20.17 17.34
N LEU A 132 -6.57 -20.78 17.11
CA LEU A 132 -6.26 -22.15 17.53
C LEU A 132 -4.90 -22.19 18.22
N GLU A 133 -4.64 -23.22 19.01
CA GLU A 133 -3.29 -23.57 19.42
C GLU A 133 -2.46 -23.92 18.17
N HIS A 134 -1.15 -23.65 18.25
CA HIS A 134 -0.26 -23.87 17.12
C HIS A 134 -0.08 -25.38 16.87
N ASP A 135 -0.70 -25.88 15.80
CA ASP A 135 -0.60 -27.26 15.34
C ASP A 135 -0.15 -27.30 13.87
N TRP A 136 0.97 -27.95 13.63
CA TRP A 136 1.56 -28.07 12.29
C TRP A 136 0.70 -28.90 11.34
N SER A 137 -0.06 -29.88 11.82
CA SER A 137 -0.94 -30.70 10.98
C SER A 137 -2.10 -29.87 10.43
N VAL A 138 -2.74 -29.10 11.28
CA VAL A 138 -3.84 -28.18 10.91
C VAL A 138 -3.35 -27.12 9.94
N LEU A 139 -2.16 -26.56 10.19
CA LEU A 139 -1.56 -25.56 9.32
C LEU A 139 -1.20 -26.14 7.94
N ALA A 140 -0.63 -27.36 7.91
CA ALA A 140 -0.29 -28.04 6.66
C ALA A 140 -1.55 -28.31 5.81
N ASP A 141 -2.63 -28.75 6.42
CA ASP A 141 -3.89 -29.02 5.71
C ASP A 141 -4.53 -27.73 5.18
N ALA A 142 -4.50 -26.67 5.96
CA ALA A 142 -4.98 -25.36 5.51
C ALA A 142 -4.15 -24.82 4.32
N MET A 143 -2.82 -24.95 4.40
CA MET A 143 -1.92 -24.56 3.31
C MET A 143 -2.14 -25.38 2.04
N ARG A 144 -2.29 -26.71 2.15
CA ARG A 144 -2.55 -27.58 1.00
C ARG A 144 -3.84 -27.22 0.28
N ARG A 145 -4.93 -27.01 1.02
CA ARG A 145 -6.22 -26.59 0.44
C ARG A 145 -6.10 -25.29 -0.35
N GLU A 146 -5.34 -24.33 0.18
CA GLU A 146 -5.14 -23.06 -0.51
C GLU A 146 -4.32 -23.22 -1.79
N LEU A 147 -3.25 -24.00 -1.73
CA LEU A 147 -2.38 -24.28 -2.88
C LEU A 147 -3.09 -25.11 -3.97
N GLU A 148 -3.92 -26.08 -3.59
CA GLU A 148 -4.72 -26.91 -4.52
C GLU A 148 -5.69 -26.08 -5.35
N ARG A 149 -6.21 -24.98 -4.80
CA ARG A 149 -7.06 -24.04 -5.56
C ARG A 149 -6.27 -23.00 -6.36
N GLY A 150 -4.95 -23.08 -6.38
CA GLY A 150 -4.06 -22.11 -7.05
C GLY A 150 -3.85 -20.81 -6.28
N GLY A 151 -4.17 -20.77 -5.00
CA GLY A 151 -3.98 -19.61 -4.14
C GLY A 151 -2.57 -19.50 -3.58
N GLN A 152 -2.32 -18.45 -2.81
CA GLN A 152 -1.07 -18.16 -2.13
C GLN A 152 -1.28 -18.11 -0.62
N VAL A 153 -0.25 -18.47 0.13
CA VAL A 153 -0.28 -18.48 1.60
C VAL A 153 0.76 -17.52 2.16
N TYR A 154 0.35 -16.65 3.06
CA TYR A 154 1.26 -15.83 3.86
C TYR A 154 1.39 -16.44 5.25
N TYR A 155 2.62 -16.83 5.62
CA TYR A 155 2.95 -17.30 6.96
C TYR A 155 3.75 -16.24 7.71
N LEU A 156 3.15 -15.65 8.75
CA LEU A 156 3.83 -14.64 9.57
C LEU A 156 4.67 -15.31 10.67
N HIS A 157 5.96 -14.99 10.69
CA HIS A 157 6.90 -15.47 11.70
C HIS A 157 7.62 -14.31 12.39
N ASN A 158 7.62 -14.28 13.74
CA ASN A 158 8.06 -13.12 14.50
C ASN A 158 9.58 -13.00 14.70
N ARG A 159 10.36 -14.02 14.35
CA ARG A 159 11.80 -14.07 14.61
C ARG A 159 12.60 -14.29 13.33
N VAL A 160 13.39 -13.29 12.96
CA VAL A 160 14.26 -13.37 11.76
C VAL A 160 15.27 -14.49 11.88
N ASP A 161 15.83 -14.73 13.08
CA ASP A 161 16.88 -15.72 13.29
C ASP A 161 16.42 -17.18 13.04
N THR A 162 15.14 -17.45 13.18
CA THR A 162 14.56 -18.79 12.98
C THR A 162 13.72 -18.91 11.73
N ILE A 163 13.53 -17.82 10.94
CA ILE A 163 12.63 -17.79 9.79
C ILE A 163 13.02 -18.83 8.73
N GLN A 164 14.31 -19.00 8.45
CA GLN A 164 14.80 -19.97 7.48
C GLN A 164 14.49 -21.42 7.87
N ARG A 165 14.63 -21.75 9.15
CA ARG A 165 14.26 -23.08 9.67
C ARG A 165 12.77 -23.33 9.55
N THR A 166 11.96 -22.32 9.84
CA THR A 166 10.51 -22.41 9.70
C THR A 166 10.10 -22.57 8.23
N ALA A 167 10.71 -21.83 7.32
CA ALA A 167 10.49 -21.96 5.88
C ALA A 167 10.86 -23.34 5.35
N ALA A 168 12.02 -23.90 5.77
CA ALA A 168 12.43 -25.25 5.41
C ALA A 168 11.43 -26.30 5.91
N ARG A 169 10.94 -26.18 7.15
CA ARG A 169 9.93 -27.07 7.71
C ARG A 169 8.61 -27.03 6.94
N ILE A 170 8.15 -25.82 6.58
CA ILE A 170 6.93 -25.66 5.76
C ILE A 170 7.10 -26.34 4.40
N LYS A 171 8.25 -26.14 3.74
CA LYS A 171 8.55 -26.76 2.45
C LYS A 171 8.56 -28.28 2.53
N GLU A 172 9.16 -28.86 3.57
CA GLU A 172 9.19 -30.29 3.83
C GLU A 172 7.77 -30.86 4.05
N MET A 173 6.96 -30.20 4.89
CA MET A 173 5.58 -30.63 5.17
C MET A 173 4.66 -30.59 3.95
N LEU A 174 4.92 -29.69 3.01
CA LEU A 174 4.13 -29.53 1.78
C LEU A 174 4.66 -30.36 0.61
N GLY A 175 5.65 -31.24 0.84
CA GLY A 175 6.13 -32.21 -0.14
C GLY A 175 7.22 -31.69 -1.09
N GLY A 176 7.90 -30.59 -0.75
CA GLY A 176 9.10 -30.14 -1.45
C GLY A 176 8.90 -29.46 -2.80
N SER A 177 7.75 -29.64 -3.45
CA SER A 177 7.43 -29.03 -4.75
C SER A 177 6.92 -27.59 -4.65
N VAL A 178 6.61 -27.14 -3.44
CA VAL A 178 6.08 -25.79 -3.19
C VAL A 178 7.21 -24.79 -3.12
N GLU A 179 7.07 -23.67 -3.81
CA GLU A 179 8.00 -22.56 -3.68
C GLU A 179 7.69 -21.77 -2.39
N VAL A 180 8.68 -21.66 -1.52
CA VAL A 180 8.59 -20.89 -0.27
C VAL A 180 9.58 -19.74 -0.33
N ALA A 181 9.08 -18.53 -0.43
CA ALA A 181 9.88 -17.31 -0.39
C ALA A 181 9.90 -16.72 1.02
N VAL A 182 11.03 -16.15 1.43
CA VAL A 182 11.21 -15.51 2.73
C VAL A 182 11.46 -14.03 2.55
N GLY A 183 10.68 -13.20 3.24
CA GLY A 183 10.87 -11.75 3.27
C GLY A 183 10.95 -11.23 4.72
N HIS A 184 11.92 -10.38 5.04
CA HIS A 184 12.06 -9.77 6.37
C HIS A 184 12.75 -8.41 6.32
N GLY A 185 12.64 -7.63 7.39
CA GLY A 185 13.12 -6.24 7.44
C GLY A 185 14.64 -6.04 7.40
N LYS A 186 15.45 -7.11 7.49
CA LYS A 186 16.92 -7.04 7.35
C LYS A 186 17.39 -7.24 5.89
N MET A 187 16.49 -7.59 4.97
CA MET A 187 16.80 -7.74 3.54
C MET A 187 16.95 -6.37 2.88
N SER A 188 17.74 -6.33 1.82
CA SER A 188 17.83 -5.17 0.95
C SER A 188 16.49 -4.89 0.26
N GLN A 189 16.33 -3.67 -0.25
CA GLN A 189 15.09 -3.31 -0.95
C GLN A 189 14.91 -4.07 -2.27
N GLU A 190 16.01 -4.39 -2.95
CA GLU A 190 16.00 -5.15 -4.19
C GLU A 190 15.56 -6.59 -3.93
N GLU A 191 16.18 -7.27 -2.98
CA GLU A 191 15.80 -8.63 -2.57
C GLU A 191 14.34 -8.72 -2.15
N LEU A 192 13.87 -7.75 -1.33
CA LEU A 192 12.47 -7.74 -0.89
C LEU A 192 11.51 -7.47 -2.06
N SER A 193 11.90 -6.61 -3.01
CA SER A 193 11.11 -6.34 -4.21
C SER A 193 10.98 -7.58 -5.08
N ASP A 194 12.05 -8.34 -5.25
CA ASP A 194 12.06 -9.57 -6.04
C ASP A 194 11.17 -10.65 -5.42
N VAL A 195 11.24 -10.81 -4.09
CA VAL A 195 10.35 -11.73 -3.35
C VAL A 195 8.88 -11.34 -3.48
N MET A 196 8.56 -10.05 -3.51
CA MET A 196 7.18 -9.56 -3.58
C MET A 196 6.59 -9.49 -5.00
N THR A 197 7.41 -9.70 -6.04
CA THR A 197 6.99 -9.64 -7.44
C THR A 197 6.89 -11.01 -8.10
N ARG A 198 7.43 -12.04 -7.47
CA ARG A 198 7.25 -13.44 -7.84
C ARG A 198 5.89 -13.95 -7.39
#